data_f3ed75b425b3bc75fe22a9bc585e1cab
#
_entry.id   f3ed75b425b3bc75fe22a9bc585e1cab
#
_cell.length_a   1.000
_cell.length_b   1.000
_cell.length_c   1.000
_cell.angle_alpha   90.00
_cell.angle_beta   90.00
_cell.angle_gamma   90.00
#
_symmetry.space_group_name_H-M   'P 1'
#
loop_
_entity.id
_entity.type
_entity.pdbx_description
1 polymer ?
#
loop_
_entity_poly.entity_id
_entity_poly.type
_entity_poly.pdbx_seq_one_letter_code
_entity_poly.pdbx_strand_id
1 'polypeptide(L)'
;GKQRWIQLTDNNLNGIFDRGDCWILGNERADIFKVVIRKANDHFWLDGKAYVLKSIGESGRSAVVEPFDPGMTQAEERVKRDSFREDRTAERAPAALTWESTLTGALRRAEMTGKRVMVDFTATWCGPCKTMDELVFSSKAVVDAATDTIFVKVDADAQRDIIKKYKVSAYPTLVMLDGNGNGKVLKRVLGYQSIREMVTFLKAE
;
A
#
# COMPACT_ATOMS: atom_id res chain seq x y z
N GLY A 1 -17.99 29.75 -13.51
CA GLY A 1 -17.19 28.59 -13.09
C GLY A 1 -16.12 29.04 -12.12
N LYS A 2 -15.70 28.16 -11.19
CA LYS A 2 -14.60 28.47 -10.27
C LYS A 2 -13.27 28.38 -11.03
N GLN A 3 -12.44 29.42 -10.94
CA GLN A 3 -11.10 29.40 -11.51
C GLN A 3 -10.20 28.48 -10.71
N ARG A 4 -9.34 27.70 -11.37
CA ARG A 4 -8.34 26.83 -10.77
C ARG A 4 -6.98 27.14 -11.38
N TRP A 5 -5.94 26.91 -10.60
CA TRP A 5 -4.56 27.08 -11.04
C TRP A 5 -3.91 25.71 -11.21
N ILE A 6 -3.29 25.49 -12.36
CA ILE A 6 -2.49 24.30 -12.64
C ILE A 6 -1.06 24.75 -12.88
N GLN A 7 -0.13 24.16 -12.15
CA GLN A 7 1.29 24.27 -12.43
C GLN A 7 1.76 22.93 -13.03
N LEU A 8 2.47 23.00 -14.11
CA LEU A 8 3.09 21.87 -14.80
C LEU A 8 4.59 21.94 -14.62
N THR A 9 5.21 20.81 -14.44
CA THR A 9 6.66 20.66 -14.35
C THR A 9 7.09 19.60 -15.34
N ASP A 10 7.82 20.00 -16.36
CA ASP A 10 8.47 19.10 -17.32
C ASP A 10 9.73 18.54 -16.64
N ASN A 11 9.61 17.33 -16.09
CA ASN A 11 10.68 16.69 -15.31
C ASN A 11 11.76 16.06 -16.20
N ASN A 12 11.39 15.68 -17.42
CA ASN A 12 12.31 15.04 -18.37
C ASN A 12 12.92 16.03 -19.37
N LEU A 13 12.50 17.31 -19.30
CA LEU A 13 12.99 18.43 -20.10
C LEU A 13 12.87 18.20 -21.62
N ASN A 14 11.84 17.49 -22.06
CA ASN A 14 11.60 17.20 -23.47
C ASN A 14 10.71 18.24 -24.17
N GLY A 15 10.18 19.20 -23.41
CA GLY A 15 9.29 20.25 -23.91
C GLY A 15 7.86 19.80 -24.15
N ILE A 16 7.51 18.56 -23.80
CA ILE A 16 6.19 17.98 -23.96
C ILE A 16 5.70 17.49 -22.62
N PHE A 17 4.45 17.80 -22.26
CA PHE A 17 3.87 17.27 -21.02
C PHE A 17 3.40 15.82 -21.24
N ASP A 18 4.07 14.87 -20.57
CA ASP A 18 3.82 13.45 -20.69
C ASP A 18 3.83 12.69 -19.35
N ARG A 19 3.87 11.36 -19.40
CA ARG A 19 3.82 10.48 -18.21
C ARG A 19 5.01 10.64 -17.25
N GLY A 20 6.11 11.23 -17.70
CA GLY A 20 7.30 11.50 -16.90
C GLY A 20 7.17 12.75 -16.03
N ASP A 21 6.16 13.58 -16.25
CA ASP A 21 6.00 14.91 -15.70
C ASP A 21 5.13 14.94 -14.45
N CYS A 22 5.14 16.11 -13.81
CA CYS A 22 4.37 16.34 -12.61
C CYS A 22 3.46 17.58 -12.79
N TRP A 23 2.38 17.59 -12.04
CA TRP A 23 1.47 18.72 -11.99
C TRP A 23 0.91 18.97 -10.60
N ILE A 24 0.47 20.19 -10.37
CA ILE A 24 -0.11 20.64 -9.11
C ILE A 24 -1.40 21.40 -9.45
N LEU A 25 -2.48 21.12 -8.71
CA LEU A 25 -3.74 21.83 -8.81
C LEU A 25 -3.98 22.61 -7.52
N GLY A 26 -4.23 23.92 -7.63
CA GLY A 26 -4.57 24.79 -6.51
C GLY A 26 -5.83 25.60 -6.76
N ASN A 27 -6.51 26.01 -5.68
CA ASN A 27 -7.63 26.95 -5.75
C ASN A 27 -7.15 28.38 -6.03
N GLU A 28 -5.97 28.72 -5.52
CA GLU A 28 -5.28 29.99 -5.68
C GLU A 28 -3.82 29.74 -6.08
N ARG A 29 -3.19 30.75 -6.70
CA ARG A 29 -1.78 30.65 -7.09
C ARG A 29 -0.84 30.38 -5.90
N ALA A 30 -1.18 30.89 -4.71
CA ALA A 30 -0.42 30.66 -3.48
C ALA A 30 -0.55 29.23 -2.93
N ASP A 31 -1.59 28.50 -3.29
CA ASP A 31 -1.81 27.11 -2.85
C ASP A 31 -0.88 26.12 -3.53
N ILE A 32 -0.27 26.51 -4.66
CA ILE A 32 0.65 25.66 -5.44
C ILE A 32 1.80 25.14 -4.56
N PHE A 33 2.26 25.93 -3.60
CA PHE A 33 3.33 25.54 -2.66
C PHE A 33 2.86 24.65 -1.51
N LYS A 34 1.56 24.44 -1.35
CA LYS A 34 0.96 23.65 -0.26
C LYS A 34 0.39 22.32 -0.71
N VAL A 35 0.40 22.02 -2.00
CA VAL A 35 -0.30 20.89 -2.61
C VAL A 35 0.67 19.77 -2.97
N VAL A 36 0.17 18.55 -2.94
CA VAL A 36 0.91 17.34 -3.31
C VAL A 36 1.24 17.38 -4.80
N ILE A 37 2.52 17.23 -5.12
CA ILE A 37 3.00 17.01 -6.50
C ILE A 37 2.40 15.70 -6.99
N ARG A 38 1.74 15.75 -8.15
CA ARG A 38 1.10 14.59 -8.78
C ARG A 38 1.84 14.22 -10.05
N LYS A 39 1.99 12.91 -10.30
CA LYS A 39 2.46 12.42 -11.59
C LYS A 39 1.35 12.63 -12.63
N ALA A 40 1.72 12.67 -13.91
CA ALA A 40 0.77 12.91 -14.99
C ALA A 40 -0.43 11.94 -15.02
N ASN A 41 -0.25 10.74 -14.51
CA ASN A 41 -1.29 9.69 -14.46
C ASN A 41 -2.12 9.67 -13.16
N ASP A 42 -1.80 10.54 -12.18
CA ASP A 42 -2.52 10.55 -10.92
C ASP A 42 -3.88 11.24 -11.10
N HIS A 43 -4.91 10.67 -10.48
CA HIS A 43 -6.20 11.34 -10.40
C HIS A 43 -6.19 12.46 -9.36
N PHE A 44 -7.18 13.33 -9.45
CA PHE A 44 -7.40 14.42 -8.50
C PHE A 44 -8.89 14.62 -8.24
N TRP A 45 -9.20 15.27 -7.13
CA TRP A 45 -10.56 15.50 -6.69
C TRP A 45 -10.99 16.97 -6.92
N LEU A 46 -12.14 17.14 -7.58
CA LEU A 46 -12.84 18.40 -7.71
C LEU A 46 -14.28 18.23 -7.23
N ASP A 47 -14.66 18.98 -6.21
CA ASP A 47 -16.02 18.97 -5.67
C ASP A 47 -16.54 17.52 -5.39
N GLY A 48 -15.68 16.66 -4.83
CA GLY A 48 -15.99 15.28 -4.46
C GLY A 48 -16.01 14.26 -5.62
N LYS A 49 -15.64 14.68 -6.83
CA LYS A 49 -15.49 13.79 -8.01
C LYS A 49 -14.04 13.67 -8.42
N ALA A 50 -13.62 12.47 -8.77
CA ALA A 50 -12.26 12.23 -9.25
C ALA A 50 -12.16 12.43 -10.76
N TYR A 51 -11.02 12.97 -11.21
CA TYR A 51 -10.68 13.25 -12.59
C TYR A 51 -9.22 12.88 -12.86
N VAL A 52 -8.92 12.57 -14.11
CA VAL A 52 -7.55 12.48 -14.61
C VAL A 52 -7.29 13.58 -15.65
N LEU A 53 -6.06 14.01 -15.75
CA LEU A 53 -5.61 14.94 -16.77
C LEU A 53 -5.41 14.19 -18.08
N LYS A 54 -6.17 14.55 -19.12
CA LYS A 54 -6.13 13.90 -20.44
C LYS A 54 -5.12 14.54 -21.38
N SER A 55 -5.17 15.86 -21.45
CA SER A 55 -4.26 16.63 -22.32
C SER A 55 -4.16 18.07 -21.82
N ILE A 56 -3.10 18.74 -22.26
CA ILE A 56 -2.85 20.15 -22.07
C ILE A 56 -2.73 20.80 -23.43
N GLY A 57 -3.37 21.94 -23.60
CA GLY A 57 -3.26 22.71 -24.84
C GLY A 57 -1.83 23.23 -25.04
N GLU A 58 -1.40 23.39 -26.30
CA GLU A 58 -0.04 23.80 -26.69
C GLU A 58 0.46 25.08 -26.00
N SER A 59 -0.46 26.00 -25.66
CA SER A 59 -0.12 27.23 -24.95
C SER A 59 -0.04 27.07 -23.43
N GLY A 60 -0.35 25.90 -22.87
CA GLY A 60 -0.46 25.66 -21.43
C GLY A 60 -1.64 26.39 -20.74
N ARG A 61 -2.52 27.07 -21.53
CA ARG A 61 -3.63 27.86 -20.99
C ARG A 61 -4.94 27.09 -20.84
N SER A 62 -5.00 25.87 -21.33
CA SER A 62 -6.15 24.98 -21.24
C SER A 62 -5.72 23.58 -20.91
N ALA A 63 -6.56 22.86 -20.18
CA ALA A 63 -6.38 21.46 -19.89
C ALA A 63 -7.70 20.72 -20.06
N VAL A 64 -7.66 19.53 -20.62
CA VAL A 64 -8.80 18.63 -20.73
C VAL A 64 -8.68 17.61 -19.62
N VAL A 65 -9.72 17.48 -18.83
CA VAL A 65 -9.83 16.47 -17.76
C VAL A 65 -11.01 15.58 -18.04
N GLU A 66 -10.92 14.33 -17.67
CA GLU A 66 -12.03 13.38 -17.81
C GLU A 66 -12.35 12.72 -16.45
N PRO A 67 -13.62 12.36 -16.22
CA PRO A 67 -14.02 11.64 -15.01
C PRO A 67 -13.21 10.35 -14.85
N PHE A 68 -12.86 10.03 -13.61
CA PHE A 68 -12.10 8.85 -13.24
C PHE A 68 -12.74 8.17 -12.03
N ASP A 69 -12.77 6.85 -12.03
CA ASP A 69 -13.19 6.07 -10.87
C ASP A 69 -11.95 5.44 -10.19
N PRO A 70 -11.50 5.98 -9.06
CA PRO A 70 -10.37 5.43 -8.29
C PRO A 70 -10.76 4.20 -7.45
N GLY A 71 -12.02 3.73 -7.50
CA GLY A 71 -12.51 2.63 -6.67
C GLY A 71 -12.64 2.99 -5.18
N MET A 72 -12.55 4.27 -4.84
CA MET A 72 -12.69 4.77 -3.46
C MET A 72 -13.16 6.23 -3.46
N THR A 73 -13.66 6.69 -2.32
CA THR A 73 -14.03 8.09 -2.11
C THR A 73 -12.83 8.97 -1.75
N GLN A 74 -12.98 10.27 -1.91
CA GLN A 74 -11.96 11.25 -1.48
C GLN A 74 -11.64 11.14 0.02
N ALA A 75 -12.64 10.84 0.85
CA ALA A 75 -12.46 10.68 2.28
C ALA A 75 -11.62 9.43 2.61
N GLU A 76 -11.90 8.31 1.95
CA GLU A 76 -11.12 7.06 2.11
C GLU A 76 -9.67 7.23 1.65
N GLU A 77 -9.43 7.90 0.51
CA GLU A 77 -8.07 8.22 0.05
C GLU A 77 -7.33 9.08 1.07
N ARG A 78 -8.00 10.08 1.65
CA ARG A 78 -7.41 10.93 2.68
C ARG A 78 -7.02 10.13 3.92
N VAL A 79 -7.91 9.27 4.42
CA VAL A 79 -7.63 8.38 5.57
C VAL A 79 -6.43 7.49 5.27
N LYS A 80 -6.39 6.87 4.09
CA LYS A 80 -5.27 6.01 3.67
C LYS A 80 -3.94 6.76 3.60
N ARG A 81 -3.95 7.98 3.07
CA ARG A 81 -2.75 8.84 3.00
C ARG A 81 -2.28 9.27 4.39
N ASP A 82 -3.21 9.64 5.26
CA ASP A 82 -2.88 10.08 6.63
C ASP A 82 -2.34 8.91 7.45
N SER A 83 -2.91 7.69 7.34
CA SER A 83 -2.34 6.46 7.93
C SER A 83 -0.91 6.20 7.46
N PHE A 84 -0.63 6.36 6.18
CA PHE A 84 0.72 6.16 5.64
C PHE A 84 1.73 7.18 6.22
N ARG A 85 1.29 8.42 6.48
CA ARG A 85 2.15 9.43 7.16
C ARG A 85 2.42 9.04 8.61
N GLU A 86 1.40 8.55 9.33
CA GLU A 86 1.54 8.05 10.70
C GLU A 86 2.53 6.88 10.75
N ASP A 87 2.43 5.93 9.82
CA ASP A 87 3.32 4.77 9.73
C ASP A 87 4.80 5.17 9.57
N ARG A 88 5.08 6.23 8.81
CA ARG A 88 6.46 6.73 8.61
C ARG A 88 7.08 7.31 9.88
N THR A 89 6.28 7.82 10.79
CA THR A 89 6.73 8.47 12.04
C THR A 89 6.58 7.57 13.27
N ALA A 90 6.01 6.37 13.10
CA ALA A 90 5.79 5.43 14.18
C ALA A 90 7.10 4.93 14.81
N GLU A 91 7.05 4.66 16.10
CA GLU A 91 8.16 4.09 16.86
C GLU A 91 8.56 2.71 16.29
N ARG A 92 9.86 2.50 16.08
CA ARG A 92 10.43 1.23 15.65
C ARG A 92 10.67 0.30 16.83
N ALA A 93 10.46 -0.98 16.62
CA ALA A 93 10.76 -1.98 17.63
C ALA A 93 12.28 -2.11 17.81
N PRO A 94 12.76 -2.33 19.05
CA PRO A 94 14.17 -2.57 19.33
C PRO A 94 14.65 -3.91 18.74
N ALA A 95 13.74 -4.85 18.48
CA ALA A 95 14.02 -6.14 17.84
C ALA A 95 13.02 -6.38 16.71
N ALA A 96 13.49 -6.92 15.60
CA ALA A 96 12.66 -7.26 14.46
C ALA A 96 11.78 -8.49 14.73
N LEU A 97 10.69 -8.63 13.97
CA LEU A 97 9.91 -9.86 13.91
C LEU A 97 10.81 -11.04 13.46
N THR A 98 10.63 -12.18 14.07
CA THR A 98 11.29 -13.42 13.66
C THR A 98 10.44 -14.09 12.56
N TRP A 99 11.05 -14.32 11.41
CA TRP A 99 10.43 -14.97 10.25
C TRP A 99 10.92 -16.41 10.11
N GLU A 100 9.98 -17.33 9.97
CA GLU A 100 10.30 -18.70 9.59
C GLU A 100 10.80 -18.77 8.14
N SER A 101 11.76 -19.63 7.88
CA SER A 101 12.36 -19.76 6.55
C SER A 101 11.45 -20.45 5.53
N THR A 102 10.50 -21.27 5.99
CA THR A 102 9.58 -22.03 5.13
C THR A 102 8.19 -22.11 5.71
N LEU A 103 7.17 -22.15 4.84
CA LEU A 103 5.78 -22.36 5.27
C LEU A 103 5.60 -23.71 5.99
N THR A 104 6.27 -24.76 5.54
CA THR A 104 6.22 -26.08 6.21
C THR A 104 6.78 -26.01 7.63
N GLY A 105 7.87 -25.29 7.83
CA GLY A 105 8.45 -25.04 9.17
C GLY A 105 7.49 -24.27 10.07
N ALA A 106 6.90 -23.22 9.55
CA ALA A 106 5.91 -22.41 10.26
C ALA A 106 4.68 -23.23 10.68
N LEU A 107 4.13 -24.06 9.78
CA LEU A 107 2.98 -24.91 10.07
C LEU A 107 3.32 -25.99 11.13
N ARG A 108 4.48 -26.62 11.05
CA ARG A 108 4.94 -27.57 12.08
C ARG A 108 5.08 -26.91 13.45
N ARG A 109 5.64 -25.71 13.49
CA ARG A 109 5.74 -24.93 14.74
C ARG A 109 4.38 -24.54 15.28
N ALA A 110 3.44 -24.18 14.40
CA ALA A 110 2.05 -23.91 14.75
C ALA A 110 1.39 -25.12 15.42
N GLU A 111 1.50 -26.30 14.83
CA GLU A 111 1.00 -27.55 15.39
C GLU A 111 1.53 -27.84 16.80
N MET A 112 2.82 -27.55 17.03
CA MET A 112 3.45 -27.77 18.35
C MET A 112 3.05 -26.74 19.41
N THR A 113 2.73 -25.50 19.00
CA THR A 113 2.53 -24.37 19.92
C THR A 113 1.10 -23.87 20.01
N GLY A 114 0.22 -24.30 19.11
CA GLY A 114 -1.14 -23.78 18.96
C GLY A 114 -1.20 -22.34 18.41
N LYS A 115 -0.05 -21.74 18.05
CA LYS A 115 0.00 -20.36 17.55
C LYS A 115 -0.44 -20.29 16.10
N ARG A 116 -1.15 -19.21 15.75
CA ARG A 116 -1.55 -18.93 14.36
C ARG A 116 -0.32 -18.61 13.49
N VAL A 117 -0.45 -18.83 12.19
CA VAL A 117 0.60 -18.50 11.21
C VAL A 117 0.14 -17.34 10.34
N MET A 118 0.88 -16.26 10.32
CA MET A 118 0.71 -15.16 9.37
C MET A 118 1.68 -15.36 8.21
N VAL A 119 1.11 -15.56 7.02
CA VAL A 119 1.86 -15.69 5.76
C VAL A 119 1.82 -14.36 5.02
N ASP A 120 2.99 -13.79 4.76
CA ASP A 120 3.17 -12.65 3.88
C ASP A 120 3.57 -13.14 2.47
N PHE A 121 2.62 -13.08 1.56
CA PHE A 121 2.87 -13.34 0.15
C PHE A 121 3.44 -12.09 -0.51
N THR A 122 4.68 -12.16 -0.91
CA THR A 122 5.49 -11.03 -1.37
C THR A 122 6.19 -11.34 -2.70
N ALA A 123 6.84 -10.33 -3.29
CA ALA A 123 7.74 -10.50 -4.44
C ALA A 123 8.86 -9.45 -4.39
N THR A 124 10.01 -9.78 -4.96
CA THR A 124 11.19 -8.88 -4.94
C THR A 124 10.97 -7.55 -5.67
N TRP A 125 10.10 -7.52 -6.65
CA TRP A 125 9.70 -6.33 -7.42
C TRP A 125 8.52 -5.56 -6.81
N CYS A 126 7.90 -6.06 -5.74
CA CYS A 126 6.70 -5.46 -5.12
C CYS A 126 7.07 -4.25 -4.25
N GLY A 127 6.84 -3.04 -4.73
CA GLY A 127 7.09 -1.81 -3.99
C GLY A 127 6.31 -1.71 -2.67
N PRO A 128 4.97 -1.91 -2.64
CA PRO A 128 4.19 -1.90 -1.41
C PRO A 128 4.64 -2.94 -0.38
N CYS A 129 5.14 -4.13 -0.82
CA CYS A 129 5.68 -5.14 0.09
C CYS A 129 6.92 -4.63 0.83
N LYS A 130 7.87 -4.03 0.09
CA LYS A 130 9.07 -3.41 0.67
C LYS A 130 8.70 -2.31 1.67
N THR A 131 7.70 -1.51 1.35
CA THR A 131 7.20 -0.47 2.24
C THR A 131 6.62 -1.06 3.53
N MET A 132 5.90 -2.19 3.46
CA MET A 132 5.41 -2.89 4.65
C MET A 132 6.56 -3.45 5.49
N ASP A 133 7.61 -4.01 4.87
CA ASP A 133 8.80 -4.48 5.57
C ASP A 133 9.48 -3.36 6.36
N GLU A 134 9.65 -2.22 5.69
CA GLU A 134 10.35 -1.07 6.27
C GLU A 134 9.53 -0.36 7.35
N LEU A 135 8.24 -0.14 7.13
CA LEU A 135 7.43 0.73 7.97
C LEU A 135 6.53 -0.04 8.96
N VAL A 136 5.92 -1.14 8.52
CA VAL A 136 4.85 -1.81 9.28
C VAL A 136 5.40 -2.93 10.13
N PHE A 137 6.11 -3.89 9.54
CA PHE A 137 6.65 -5.03 10.25
C PHE A 137 7.80 -4.68 11.20
N SER A 138 8.42 -3.53 11.03
CA SER A 138 9.44 -2.98 11.94
C SER A 138 8.87 -2.11 13.07
N SER A 139 7.57 -1.79 13.04
CA SER A 139 6.97 -0.93 14.06
C SER A 139 6.79 -1.66 15.39
N LYS A 140 7.01 -0.91 16.49
CA LYS A 140 6.83 -1.44 17.84
C LYS A 140 5.42 -1.98 18.07
N ALA A 141 4.40 -1.27 17.57
CA ALA A 141 3.00 -1.66 17.76
C ALA A 141 2.66 -3.02 17.11
N VAL A 142 3.23 -3.31 15.91
CA VAL A 142 3.04 -4.61 15.25
C VAL A 142 3.82 -5.71 15.94
N VAL A 143 5.06 -5.44 16.33
CA VAL A 143 5.89 -6.42 17.06
C VAL A 143 5.24 -6.80 18.40
N ASP A 144 4.74 -5.83 19.16
CA ASP A 144 4.04 -6.07 20.42
C ASP A 144 2.72 -6.87 20.20
N ALA A 145 2.03 -6.67 19.08
CA ALA A 145 0.81 -7.40 18.74
C ALA A 145 1.05 -8.83 18.20
N ALA A 146 2.31 -9.16 17.89
CA ALA A 146 2.70 -10.39 17.20
C ALA A 146 2.97 -11.59 18.12
N THR A 147 2.79 -11.47 19.44
CA THR A 147 3.23 -12.44 20.46
C THR A 147 2.73 -13.86 20.26
N ASP A 148 1.51 -14.02 19.74
CA ASP A 148 0.86 -15.33 19.51
C ASP A 148 0.78 -15.71 18.02
N THR A 149 1.69 -15.17 17.21
CA THR A 149 1.70 -15.39 15.77
C THR A 149 3.09 -15.79 15.29
N ILE A 150 3.16 -16.81 14.47
CA ILE A 150 4.35 -17.25 13.74
C ILE A 150 4.30 -16.57 12.38
N PHE A 151 5.40 -15.95 11.96
CA PHE A 151 5.50 -15.23 10.70
C PHE A 151 6.31 -16.00 9.67
N VAL A 152 5.85 -16.02 8.43
CA VAL A 152 6.58 -16.60 7.31
C VAL A 152 6.34 -15.78 6.05
N LYS A 153 7.40 -15.57 5.24
CA LYS A 153 7.30 -14.98 3.91
C LYS A 153 7.27 -16.06 2.84
N VAL A 154 6.43 -15.83 1.83
CA VAL A 154 6.35 -16.66 0.63
C VAL A 154 6.63 -15.78 -0.58
N ASP A 155 7.77 -16.00 -1.22
CA ASP A 155 8.17 -15.31 -2.44
C ASP A 155 7.42 -15.88 -3.65
N ALA A 156 6.73 -15.01 -4.38
CA ALA A 156 5.89 -15.36 -5.52
C ALA A 156 6.67 -15.98 -6.68
N ASP A 157 7.89 -15.52 -6.89
CA ASP A 157 8.72 -15.97 -8.01
C ASP A 157 9.36 -17.34 -7.71
N ALA A 158 9.72 -17.58 -6.44
CA ALA A 158 10.37 -18.79 -5.98
C ALA A 158 9.40 -19.93 -5.61
N GLN A 159 8.17 -19.60 -5.14
CA GLN A 159 7.27 -20.57 -4.50
C GLN A 159 5.89 -20.64 -5.18
N ARG A 160 5.86 -20.77 -6.50
CA ARG A 160 4.66 -20.74 -7.35
C ARG A 160 3.57 -21.75 -6.95
N ASP A 161 3.94 -22.92 -6.45
CA ASP A 161 2.97 -23.93 -6.03
C ASP A 161 2.20 -23.50 -4.78
N ILE A 162 2.87 -22.82 -3.84
CA ILE A 162 2.24 -22.26 -2.67
C ILE A 162 1.31 -21.11 -3.07
N ILE A 163 1.74 -20.25 -3.99
CA ILE A 163 0.91 -19.17 -4.57
C ILE A 163 -0.38 -19.72 -5.15
N LYS A 164 -0.30 -20.78 -5.97
CA LYS A 164 -1.47 -21.47 -6.55
C LYS A 164 -2.36 -22.10 -5.49
N LYS A 165 -1.77 -22.81 -4.52
CA LYS A 165 -2.51 -23.44 -3.40
C LYS A 165 -3.36 -22.44 -2.64
N TYR A 166 -2.82 -21.26 -2.33
CA TYR A 166 -3.52 -20.21 -1.59
C TYR A 166 -4.27 -19.21 -2.49
N LYS A 167 -4.30 -19.44 -3.81
CA LYS A 167 -4.99 -18.63 -4.82
C LYS A 167 -4.64 -17.13 -4.69
N VAL A 168 -3.34 -16.83 -4.60
CA VAL A 168 -2.83 -15.46 -4.52
C VAL A 168 -2.68 -14.91 -5.93
N SER A 169 -3.29 -13.74 -6.19
CA SER A 169 -3.29 -13.08 -7.50
C SER A 169 -2.68 -11.67 -7.49
N ALA A 170 -2.38 -11.12 -6.32
CA ALA A 170 -1.77 -9.80 -6.18
C ALA A 170 -0.94 -9.70 -4.89
N TYR A 171 -0.05 -8.70 -4.81
CA TYR A 171 0.91 -8.54 -3.72
C TYR A 171 0.92 -7.11 -3.17
N PRO A 172 1.13 -6.94 -1.83
CA PRO A 172 1.16 -7.99 -0.83
C PRO A 172 -0.21 -8.64 -0.61
N THR A 173 -0.23 -9.92 -0.27
CA THR A 173 -1.41 -10.58 0.28
C THR A 173 -1.02 -11.21 1.63
N LEU A 174 -1.72 -10.85 2.68
CA LEU A 174 -1.53 -11.41 4.01
C LEU A 174 -2.60 -12.46 4.29
N VAL A 175 -2.19 -13.61 4.79
CA VAL A 175 -3.11 -14.72 5.11
C VAL A 175 -2.82 -15.19 6.53
N MET A 176 -3.85 -15.22 7.36
CA MET A 176 -3.78 -15.83 8.68
C MET A 176 -4.26 -17.28 8.58
N LEU A 177 -3.44 -18.21 9.03
CA LEU A 177 -3.75 -19.63 9.13
C LEU A 177 -3.98 -20.02 10.60
N ASP A 178 -4.77 -21.08 10.82
CA ASP A 178 -5.00 -21.59 12.15
C ASP A 178 -3.72 -22.23 12.77
N GLY A 179 -3.77 -22.47 14.09
CA GLY A 179 -2.68 -23.05 14.84
C GLY A 179 -2.57 -24.58 14.77
N ASN A 180 -3.42 -25.25 13.97
CA ASN A 180 -3.48 -26.73 13.92
C ASN A 180 -2.46 -27.35 12.95
N GLY A 181 -1.61 -26.53 12.32
CA GLY A 181 -0.60 -27.02 11.38
C GLY A 181 -1.12 -27.46 10.00
N ASN A 182 -2.44 -27.50 9.78
CA ASN A 182 -3.06 -27.98 8.54
C ASN A 182 -3.13 -26.95 7.42
N GLY A 183 -2.77 -25.68 7.71
CA GLY A 183 -2.78 -24.58 6.75
C GLY A 183 -4.16 -24.06 6.38
N LYS A 184 -5.17 -24.26 7.24
CA LYS A 184 -6.52 -23.73 7.06
C LYS A 184 -6.50 -22.21 7.18
N VAL A 185 -7.06 -21.54 6.16
CA VAL A 185 -7.17 -20.08 6.14
C VAL A 185 -8.27 -19.60 7.08
N LEU A 186 -7.93 -18.74 8.02
CA LEU A 186 -8.87 -18.04 8.89
C LEU A 186 -9.35 -16.74 8.26
N LYS A 187 -8.41 -15.94 7.75
CA LYS A 187 -8.72 -14.64 7.14
C LYS A 187 -7.61 -14.22 6.17
N ARG A 188 -7.95 -13.27 5.32
CA ARG A 188 -7.07 -12.74 4.28
C ARG A 188 -7.28 -11.25 4.12
N VAL A 189 -6.21 -10.54 3.79
CA VAL A 189 -6.27 -9.14 3.36
C VAL A 189 -5.30 -8.91 2.20
N LEU A 190 -5.69 -8.02 1.30
CA LEU A 190 -4.97 -7.72 0.07
C LEU A 190 -4.45 -6.28 0.11
N GLY A 191 -3.24 -6.08 -0.41
CA GLY A 191 -2.60 -4.79 -0.55
C GLY A 191 -1.91 -4.30 0.73
N TYR A 192 -1.33 -3.11 0.64
CA TYR A 192 -0.67 -2.45 1.76
C TYR A 192 -1.62 -2.31 2.95
N GLN A 193 -1.15 -2.72 4.13
CA GLN A 193 -1.84 -2.53 5.40
C GLN A 193 -1.04 -1.55 6.25
N SER A 194 -1.70 -0.51 6.76
CA SER A 194 -1.10 0.39 7.75
C SER A 194 -0.81 -0.34 9.06
N ILE A 195 0.01 0.26 9.92
CA ILE A 195 0.31 -0.28 11.27
C ILE A 195 -0.99 -0.59 12.02
N ARG A 196 -1.97 0.31 11.98
CA ARG A 196 -3.27 0.14 12.65
C ARG A 196 -4.04 -1.06 12.10
N GLU A 197 -4.12 -1.19 10.77
CA GLU A 197 -4.79 -2.31 10.10
C GLU A 197 -4.08 -3.63 10.39
N MET A 198 -2.74 -3.63 10.40
CA MET A 198 -1.96 -4.82 10.72
C MET A 198 -2.14 -5.27 12.16
N VAL A 199 -2.13 -4.35 13.13
CA VAL A 199 -2.43 -4.65 14.54
C VAL A 199 -3.84 -5.24 14.69
N THR A 200 -4.83 -4.66 14.01
CA THR A 200 -6.20 -5.18 13.97
C THR A 200 -6.24 -6.58 13.36
N PHE A 201 -5.53 -6.78 12.24
CA PHE A 201 -5.45 -8.08 11.57
C PHE A 201 -4.82 -9.15 12.47
N LEU A 202 -3.80 -8.83 13.25
CA LEU A 202 -3.17 -9.78 14.18
C LEU A 202 -4.06 -10.13 15.37
N LYS A 203 -4.82 -9.17 15.90
CA LYS A 203 -5.65 -9.35 17.11
C LYS A 203 -7.04 -9.92 16.85
N ALA A 204 -7.62 -9.72 15.66
CA ALA A 204 -8.95 -10.24 15.36
C ALA A 204 -8.91 -11.78 15.34
N GLU A 205 -9.92 -12.39 15.98
CA GLU A 205 -10.15 -13.83 15.96
C GLU A 205 -10.71 -14.33 14.63
#